data_45af40c2fa36bc0f2311f57598af8042
#
_entry.id   45af40c2fa36bc0f2311f57598af8042
#
_cell.length_a   1.000
_cell.length_b   1.000
_cell.length_c   1.000
_cell.angle_alpha   90.00
_cell.angle_beta   90.00
_cell.angle_gamma   90.00
#
_symmetry.space_group_name_H-M   'P 1'
#
loop_
_entity.id
_entity.type
_entity.pdbx_description
1 polymer ?
#
loop_
_entity_poly.entity_id
_entity_poly.type
_entity_poly.pdbx_seq_one_letter_code
_entity_poly.pdbx_strand_id
1 'polypeptide(L)'
;MYQKLRILSLCVLLGACVSEQERRESMYRYEQTMRNQCEHTLGFATGTQNYMNCRLFYDEYLAAIGYPTDSMSFSKADAIQSRINALNTKCSRYWGTQGLDGQNLWYCVRQLGDKQIEQAKHEQELQEQEEMLTRSIAAGQKEANDDNRLQARIEAERERVAKEKGKNPKKVKCSTYTKSNGYVQVKCK
;
A
#
# COMPACT_ATOMS: atom_id res chain seq x y z
N MET A 1 16.12 27.77 -28.23
CA MET A 1 15.46 27.23 -27.02
C MET A 1 14.12 26.54 -27.32
N TYR A 2 13.28 27.02 -28.22
CA TYR A 2 11.95 26.45 -28.53
C TYR A 2 11.96 25.04 -29.16
N GLN A 3 13.02 24.65 -29.86
CA GLN A 3 13.08 23.32 -30.48
C GLN A 3 13.26 22.17 -29.48
N LYS A 4 14.00 22.39 -28.39
CA LYS A 4 14.16 21.38 -27.31
C LYS A 4 12.88 21.13 -26.53
N LEU A 5 12.04 22.16 -26.36
CA LEU A 5 10.74 22.00 -25.67
C LEU A 5 9.73 21.16 -26.47
N ARG A 6 9.75 21.28 -27.81
CA ARG A 6 8.85 20.49 -28.68
C ARG A 6 9.20 19.02 -28.70
N ILE A 7 10.48 18.66 -28.61
CA ILE A 7 10.92 17.26 -28.59
C ILE A 7 10.54 16.60 -27.27
N LEU A 8 10.69 17.30 -26.14
CA LEU A 8 10.27 16.81 -24.83
C LEU A 8 8.75 16.59 -24.74
N SER A 9 7.94 17.49 -25.30
CA SER A 9 6.49 17.35 -25.35
C SER A 9 6.04 16.15 -26.21
N LEU A 10 6.74 15.91 -27.32
CA LEU A 10 6.44 14.77 -28.20
C LEU A 10 6.78 13.42 -27.54
N CYS A 11 7.90 13.35 -26.80
CA CYS A 11 8.28 12.13 -26.06
C CYS A 11 7.29 11.77 -24.95
N VAL A 12 6.70 12.77 -24.27
CA VAL A 12 5.68 12.52 -23.23
C VAL A 12 4.38 11.98 -23.85
N LEU A 13 3.98 12.50 -25.03
CA LEU A 13 2.78 12.03 -25.72
C LEU A 13 2.97 10.61 -26.30
N LEU A 14 4.13 10.29 -26.83
CA LEU A 14 4.44 8.96 -27.35
C LEU A 14 4.55 7.92 -26.22
N GLY A 15 5.15 8.29 -25.09
CA GLY A 15 5.22 7.43 -23.92
C GLY A 15 3.85 7.09 -23.32
N ALA A 16 2.92 8.05 -23.30
CA ALA A 16 1.55 7.81 -22.86
C ALA A 16 0.78 6.89 -23.82
N CYS A 17 1.00 7.03 -25.15
CA CYS A 17 0.36 6.16 -26.14
C CYS A 17 0.87 4.70 -26.05
N VAL A 18 2.17 4.51 -25.86
CA VAL A 18 2.76 3.17 -25.70
C VAL A 18 2.21 2.50 -24.44
N SER A 19 2.08 3.21 -23.34
CA SER A 19 1.52 2.67 -22.10
C SER A 19 0.05 2.26 -22.24
N GLU A 20 -0.76 3.01 -22.98
CA GLU A 20 -2.18 2.69 -23.21
C GLU A 20 -2.36 1.44 -24.09
N GLN A 21 -1.56 1.31 -25.14
CA GLN A 21 -1.57 0.11 -26.00
C GLN A 21 -1.10 -1.12 -25.20
N GLU A 22 -0.01 -1.01 -24.47
CA GLU A 22 0.49 -2.08 -23.60
C GLU A 22 -0.58 -2.51 -22.59
N ARG A 23 -1.28 -1.57 -21.98
CA ARG A 23 -2.37 -1.84 -21.05
C ARG A 23 -3.50 -2.64 -21.69
N ARG A 24 -3.93 -2.26 -22.91
CA ARG A 24 -5.00 -2.97 -23.63
C ARG A 24 -4.61 -4.40 -23.99
N GLU A 25 -3.39 -4.60 -24.50
CA GLU A 25 -2.89 -5.93 -24.86
C GLU A 25 -2.68 -6.81 -23.61
N SER A 26 -2.22 -6.23 -22.51
CA SER A 26 -2.08 -6.92 -21.24
C SER A 26 -3.43 -7.35 -20.66
N MET A 27 -4.44 -6.49 -20.73
CA MET A 27 -5.81 -6.82 -20.34
C MET A 27 -6.40 -7.92 -21.22
N TYR A 28 -6.15 -7.88 -22.53
CA TYR A 28 -6.58 -8.93 -23.43
C TYR A 28 -5.96 -10.29 -23.03
N ARG A 29 -4.65 -10.35 -22.74
CA ARG A 29 -3.98 -11.56 -22.26
C ARG A 29 -4.57 -12.06 -20.95
N TYR A 30 -4.84 -11.16 -20.03
CA TYR A 30 -5.52 -11.48 -18.77
C TYR A 30 -6.90 -12.12 -19.02
N GLU A 31 -7.72 -11.50 -19.86
CA GLU A 31 -9.04 -12.03 -20.23
C GLU A 31 -8.95 -13.42 -20.87
N GLN A 32 -7.99 -13.65 -21.73
CA GLN A 32 -7.72 -14.97 -22.32
C GLN A 32 -7.31 -15.98 -21.27
N THR A 33 -6.43 -15.60 -20.35
CA THR A 33 -6.00 -16.46 -19.23
C THR A 33 -7.20 -16.86 -18.38
N MET A 34 -8.07 -15.91 -18.00
CA MET A 34 -9.26 -16.18 -17.20
C MET A 34 -10.27 -17.06 -17.95
N ARG A 35 -10.48 -16.81 -19.23
CA ARG A 35 -11.34 -17.65 -20.05
C ARG A 35 -10.81 -19.07 -20.12
N ASN A 36 -9.54 -19.23 -20.45
CA ASN A 36 -8.90 -20.55 -20.51
C ASN A 36 -9.02 -21.31 -19.19
N GLN A 37 -8.83 -20.61 -18.07
CA GLN A 37 -8.92 -21.20 -16.76
C GLN A 37 -10.36 -21.63 -16.41
N CYS A 38 -11.32 -20.73 -16.51
CA CYS A 38 -12.70 -21.00 -16.08
C CYS A 38 -13.45 -21.89 -17.08
N GLU A 39 -13.27 -21.69 -18.39
CA GLU A 39 -14.00 -22.42 -19.43
C GLU A 39 -13.32 -23.74 -19.79
N HIS A 40 -12.02 -23.72 -20.13
CA HIS A 40 -11.36 -24.91 -20.65
C HIS A 40 -10.75 -25.79 -19.56
N THR A 41 -10.20 -25.21 -18.49
CA THR A 41 -9.58 -26.00 -17.40
C THR A 41 -10.63 -26.49 -16.41
N LEU A 42 -11.59 -25.65 -16.02
CA LEU A 42 -12.61 -25.96 -15.01
C LEU A 42 -13.95 -26.41 -15.63
N GLY A 43 -14.13 -26.25 -16.95
CA GLY A 43 -15.31 -26.72 -17.67
C GLY A 43 -16.58 -25.89 -17.45
N PHE A 44 -16.47 -24.62 -17.00
CA PHE A 44 -17.62 -23.75 -16.76
C PHE A 44 -18.00 -23.01 -18.04
N ALA A 45 -19.17 -23.29 -18.59
CA ALA A 45 -19.62 -22.60 -19.80
C ALA A 45 -19.75 -21.08 -19.59
N THR A 46 -19.23 -20.29 -20.53
CA THR A 46 -19.33 -18.83 -20.54
C THR A 46 -20.79 -18.38 -20.38
N GLY A 47 -21.03 -17.38 -19.53
CA GLY A 47 -22.36 -16.85 -19.23
C GLY A 47 -23.12 -17.60 -18.14
N THR A 48 -22.60 -18.71 -17.62
CA THR A 48 -23.20 -19.39 -16.47
C THR A 48 -22.78 -18.76 -15.14
N GLN A 49 -23.55 -18.99 -14.08
CA GLN A 49 -23.23 -18.54 -12.73
C GLN A 49 -21.89 -19.11 -12.25
N ASN A 50 -21.57 -20.36 -12.57
CA ASN A 50 -20.29 -20.98 -12.20
C ASN A 50 -19.11 -20.28 -12.88
N TYR A 51 -19.24 -19.89 -14.15
CA TYR A 51 -18.23 -19.11 -14.86
C TYR A 51 -18.02 -17.74 -14.19
N MET A 52 -19.10 -17.04 -13.85
CA MET A 52 -19.03 -15.76 -13.17
C MET A 52 -18.38 -15.87 -11.78
N ASN A 53 -18.76 -16.88 -11.00
CA ASN A 53 -18.18 -17.16 -9.69
C ASN A 53 -16.68 -17.47 -9.79
N CYS A 54 -16.26 -18.22 -10.82
CA CYS A 54 -14.87 -18.49 -11.11
C CYS A 54 -14.09 -17.20 -11.37
N ARG A 55 -14.63 -16.33 -12.22
CA ARG A 55 -14.02 -15.02 -12.54
C ARG A 55 -13.83 -14.16 -11.29
N LEU A 56 -14.90 -13.97 -10.53
CA LEU A 56 -14.88 -13.18 -9.30
C LEU A 56 -13.86 -13.71 -8.28
N PHE A 57 -13.80 -15.03 -8.12
CA PHE A 57 -12.80 -15.63 -7.24
C PHE A 57 -11.37 -15.32 -7.67
N TYR A 58 -11.05 -15.48 -8.97
CA TYR A 58 -9.69 -15.17 -9.43
C TYR A 58 -9.37 -13.68 -9.36
N ASP A 59 -10.33 -12.79 -9.60
CA ASP A 59 -10.15 -11.35 -9.44
C ASP A 59 -9.82 -11.00 -7.98
N GLU A 60 -10.57 -11.57 -7.01
CA GLU A 60 -10.30 -11.39 -5.58
C GLU A 60 -8.96 -12.01 -5.16
N TYR A 61 -8.68 -13.22 -5.60
CA TYR A 61 -7.44 -13.92 -5.30
C TYR A 61 -6.22 -13.14 -5.79
N LEU A 62 -6.24 -12.71 -7.04
CA LEU A 62 -5.14 -11.98 -7.65
C LEU A 62 -4.95 -10.61 -7.00
N ALA A 63 -6.02 -9.91 -6.69
CA ALA A 63 -5.94 -8.64 -5.96
C ALA A 63 -5.29 -8.83 -4.58
N ALA A 64 -5.70 -9.85 -3.82
CA ALA A 64 -5.16 -10.14 -2.50
C ALA A 64 -3.66 -10.47 -2.51
N ILE A 65 -3.17 -11.17 -3.54
CA ILE A 65 -1.75 -11.50 -3.67
C ILE A 65 -0.91 -10.45 -4.42
N GLY A 66 -1.42 -9.22 -4.59
CA GLY A 66 -0.68 -8.08 -5.14
C GLY A 66 -0.73 -7.93 -6.66
N TYR A 67 -1.71 -8.55 -7.33
CA TYR A 67 -1.94 -8.43 -8.78
C TYR A 67 -3.31 -7.82 -9.12
N PRO A 68 -3.65 -6.61 -8.63
CA PRO A 68 -4.93 -5.99 -8.96
C PRO A 68 -5.02 -5.70 -10.46
N THR A 69 -6.22 -5.84 -11.03
CA THR A 69 -6.46 -5.75 -12.48
C THR A 69 -6.48 -4.32 -13.03
N ASP A 70 -6.58 -3.32 -12.17
CA ASP A 70 -6.60 -1.89 -12.52
C ASP A 70 -5.29 -1.36 -13.13
N SER A 71 -4.16 -2.02 -12.86
CA SER A 71 -2.82 -1.64 -13.31
C SER A 71 -2.11 -2.78 -14.08
N MET A 72 -2.73 -3.28 -15.15
CA MET A 72 -2.20 -4.42 -15.92
C MET A 72 -1.01 -4.03 -16.80
N SER A 73 0.05 -4.88 -16.79
CA SER A 73 1.21 -4.84 -17.68
C SER A 73 1.51 -6.24 -18.22
N PHE A 74 2.37 -6.37 -19.25
CA PHE A 74 2.73 -7.69 -19.80
C PHE A 74 3.37 -8.60 -18.77
N SER A 75 4.35 -8.09 -18.01
CA SER A 75 5.00 -8.86 -16.96
C SER A 75 4.02 -9.32 -15.88
N LYS A 76 3.02 -8.51 -15.58
CA LYS A 76 1.96 -8.82 -14.63
C LYS A 76 1.03 -9.90 -15.18
N ALA A 77 0.63 -9.82 -16.46
CA ALA A 77 -0.20 -10.83 -17.11
C ALA A 77 0.49 -12.20 -17.13
N ASP A 78 1.79 -12.24 -17.44
CA ASP A 78 2.59 -13.47 -17.44
C ASP A 78 2.76 -14.04 -16.01
N ALA A 79 2.97 -13.17 -15.02
CA ALA A 79 3.01 -13.57 -13.60
C ALA A 79 1.68 -14.13 -13.10
N ILE A 80 0.56 -13.57 -13.51
CA ILE A 80 -0.80 -14.06 -13.21
C ILE A 80 -0.97 -15.47 -13.76
N GLN A 81 -0.64 -15.70 -15.03
CA GLN A 81 -0.70 -17.04 -15.63
C GLN A 81 0.14 -18.07 -14.84
N SER A 82 1.35 -17.67 -14.42
CA SER A 82 2.24 -18.51 -13.61
C SER A 82 1.64 -18.83 -12.24
N ARG A 83 1.00 -17.88 -11.59
CA ARG A 83 0.33 -18.08 -10.29
C ARG A 83 -0.86 -19.02 -10.39
N ILE A 84 -1.71 -18.86 -11.41
CA ILE A 84 -2.84 -19.76 -11.67
C ILE A 84 -2.33 -21.18 -11.94
N ASN A 85 -1.31 -21.34 -12.78
CA ASN A 85 -0.71 -22.63 -13.06
C ASN A 85 -0.13 -23.28 -11.80
N ALA A 86 0.54 -22.50 -10.93
CA ALA A 86 1.06 -23.00 -9.67
C ALA A 86 -0.04 -23.50 -8.72
N LEU A 87 -1.15 -22.80 -8.65
CA LEU A 87 -2.32 -23.19 -7.85
C LEU A 87 -2.92 -24.50 -8.37
N ASN A 88 -3.15 -24.59 -9.68
CA ASN A 88 -3.64 -25.82 -10.34
C ASN A 88 -2.68 -27.01 -10.13
N THR A 89 -1.37 -26.78 -10.25
CA THR A 89 -0.36 -27.81 -10.04
C THR A 89 -0.37 -28.34 -8.60
N LYS A 90 -0.53 -27.47 -7.60
CA LYS A 90 -0.67 -27.89 -6.20
C LYS A 90 -1.89 -28.79 -6.02
N CYS A 91 -3.03 -28.41 -6.60
CA CYS A 91 -4.24 -29.22 -6.53
C CYS A 91 -4.08 -30.57 -7.24
N SER A 92 -3.50 -30.60 -8.43
CA SER A 92 -3.26 -31.83 -9.18
C SER A 92 -2.33 -32.82 -8.45
N ARG A 93 -1.30 -32.32 -7.75
CA ARG A 93 -0.41 -33.15 -6.92
C ARG A 93 -1.11 -33.73 -5.70
N TYR A 94 -2.02 -32.98 -5.09
CA TYR A 94 -2.73 -33.43 -3.89
C TYR A 94 -3.70 -34.59 -4.18
N TRP A 95 -4.37 -34.56 -5.33
CA TRP A 95 -5.38 -35.57 -5.70
C TRP A 95 -4.84 -36.73 -6.53
N GLY A 96 -3.54 -36.69 -6.90
CA GLY A 96 -2.89 -37.72 -7.74
C GLY A 96 -3.36 -37.68 -9.20
N THR A 97 -2.86 -38.62 -10.00
CA THR A 97 -3.11 -38.73 -11.46
C THR A 97 -4.50 -39.27 -11.81
N GLN A 98 -5.35 -39.59 -10.87
CA GLN A 98 -6.74 -39.98 -11.14
C GLN A 98 -7.51 -38.75 -11.55
N GLY A 99 -7.73 -38.55 -12.84
CA GLY A 99 -8.37 -37.45 -13.52
C GLY A 99 -9.27 -36.56 -12.67
N LEU A 100 -8.72 -35.46 -12.22
CA LEU A 100 -9.51 -34.41 -11.58
C LEU A 100 -10.50 -33.88 -12.62
N ASP A 101 -11.79 -34.15 -12.40
CA ASP A 101 -12.80 -33.41 -13.13
C ASP A 101 -12.74 -31.91 -12.76
N GLY A 102 -13.30 -31.05 -13.59
CA GLY A 102 -13.23 -29.62 -13.38
C GLY A 102 -13.83 -29.18 -12.04
N GLN A 103 -14.81 -29.91 -11.50
CA GLN A 103 -15.47 -29.58 -10.23
C GLN A 103 -14.57 -29.86 -9.02
N ASN A 104 -13.90 -31.02 -9.01
CA ASN A 104 -12.95 -31.37 -7.94
C ASN A 104 -11.71 -30.46 -7.98
N LEU A 105 -11.23 -30.13 -9.17
CA LEU A 105 -10.16 -29.13 -9.32
C LEU A 105 -10.59 -27.76 -8.80
N TRP A 106 -11.80 -27.32 -9.15
CA TRP A 106 -12.37 -26.06 -8.68
C TRP A 106 -12.47 -25.99 -7.15
N TYR A 107 -12.98 -27.05 -6.53
CA TYR A 107 -13.08 -27.13 -5.07
C TYR A 107 -11.71 -26.97 -4.38
N CYS A 108 -10.72 -27.70 -4.88
CA CYS A 108 -9.35 -27.59 -4.36
C CYS A 108 -8.73 -26.19 -4.56
N VAL A 109 -8.85 -25.65 -5.78
CA VAL A 109 -8.34 -24.34 -6.16
C VAL A 109 -8.96 -23.27 -5.26
N ARG A 110 -10.27 -23.33 -5.03
CA ARG A 110 -10.97 -22.41 -4.17
C ARG A 110 -10.49 -22.51 -2.73
N GLN A 111 -10.40 -23.70 -2.15
CA GLN A 111 -9.91 -23.89 -0.78
C GLN A 111 -8.49 -23.35 -0.56
N LEU A 112 -7.58 -23.62 -1.51
CA LEU A 112 -6.21 -23.12 -1.41
C LEU A 112 -6.13 -21.61 -1.63
N GLY A 113 -6.91 -21.08 -2.56
CA GLY A 113 -6.95 -19.66 -2.83
C GLY A 113 -7.57 -18.87 -1.68
N ASP A 114 -8.68 -19.32 -1.11
CA ASP A 114 -9.31 -18.70 0.05
C ASP A 114 -8.32 -18.58 1.23
N LYS A 115 -7.52 -19.64 1.49
CA LYS A 115 -6.45 -19.58 2.51
C LYS A 115 -5.37 -18.56 2.19
N GLN A 116 -4.98 -18.43 0.92
CA GLN A 116 -3.98 -17.44 0.51
C GLN A 116 -4.53 -16.01 0.59
N ILE A 117 -5.80 -15.81 0.26
CA ILE A 117 -6.49 -14.52 0.44
C ILE A 117 -6.51 -14.14 1.92
N GLU A 118 -6.87 -15.06 2.79
CA GLU A 118 -6.92 -14.83 4.24
C GLU A 118 -5.53 -14.49 4.80
N GLN A 119 -4.50 -15.23 4.39
CA GLN A 119 -3.11 -14.93 4.77
C GLN A 119 -2.66 -13.56 4.28
N ALA A 120 -2.94 -13.20 3.02
CA ALA A 120 -2.56 -11.91 2.46
C ALA A 120 -3.28 -10.75 3.17
N LYS A 121 -4.56 -10.89 3.50
CA LYS A 121 -5.31 -9.91 4.29
C LYS A 121 -4.71 -9.72 5.68
N HIS A 122 -4.35 -10.82 6.34
CA HIS A 122 -3.72 -10.75 7.66
C HIS A 122 -2.34 -10.08 7.62
N GLU A 123 -1.52 -10.40 6.62
CA GLU A 123 -0.23 -9.74 6.42
C GLU A 123 -0.39 -8.23 6.17
N GLN A 124 -1.39 -7.84 5.40
CA GLN A 124 -1.70 -6.43 5.17
C GLN A 124 -2.13 -5.72 6.45
N GLU A 125 -3.00 -6.33 7.26
CA GLU A 125 -3.41 -5.77 8.56
C GLU A 125 -2.22 -5.57 9.51
N LEU A 126 -1.30 -6.53 9.56
CA LEU A 126 -0.07 -6.41 10.35
C LEU A 126 0.81 -5.26 9.86
N GLN A 127 0.97 -5.13 8.56
CA GLN A 127 1.75 -4.04 7.97
C GLN A 127 1.14 -2.66 8.27
N GLU A 128 -0.17 -2.53 8.17
CA GLU A 128 -0.88 -1.29 8.54
C GLU A 128 -0.70 -0.95 10.03
N GLN A 129 -0.71 -1.96 10.92
CA GLN A 129 -0.45 -1.77 12.35
C GLN A 129 0.99 -1.31 12.61
N GLU A 130 1.99 -1.90 11.93
CA GLU A 130 3.39 -1.47 12.03
C GLU A 130 3.59 -0.04 11.52
N GLU A 131 2.94 0.33 10.42
CA GLU A 131 2.99 1.70 9.91
C GLU A 131 2.37 2.71 10.88
N MET A 132 1.22 2.38 11.47
CA MET A 132 0.57 3.23 12.48
C MET A 132 1.45 3.40 13.72
N LEU A 133 2.08 2.31 14.19
CA LEU A 133 3.01 2.38 15.32
C LEU A 133 4.21 3.25 15.00
N THR A 134 4.80 3.08 13.83
CA THR A 134 5.95 3.88 13.36
C THR A 134 5.60 5.37 13.29
N ARG A 135 4.44 5.71 12.76
CA ARG A 135 3.92 7.10 12.72
C ARG A 135 3.71 7.66 14.13
N SER A 136 3.17 6.87 15.04
CA SER A 136 2.95 7.27 16.44
C SER A 136 4.27 7.55 17.16
N ILE A 137 5.27 6.68 16.98
CA ILE A 137 6.63 6.88 17.54
C ILE A 137 7.27 8.15 16.97
N ALA A 138 7.18 8.37 15.66
CA ALA A 138 7.73 9.56 15.02
C ALA A 138 7.05 10.85 15.49
N ALA A 139 5.73 10.83 15.72
CA ALA A 139 4.99 11.95 16.29
C ALA A 139 5.45 12.26 17.72
N GLY A 140 5.58 11.24 18.58
CA GLY A 140 6.07 11.40 19.95
C GLY A 140 7.51 11.94 20.02
N GLN A 141 8.39 11.47 19.12
CA GLN A 141 9.77 11.99 19.03
C GLN A 141 9.80 13.46 18.59
N LYS A 142 8.90 13.86 17.68
CA LYS A 142 8.80 15.27 17.25
C LYS A 142 8.36 16.16 18.40
N GLU A 143 7.36 15.75 19.16
CA GLU A 143 6.85 16.47 20.32
C GLU A 143 7.94 16.63 21.41
N ALA A 144 8.65 15.55 21.73
CA ALA A 144 9.79 15.61 22.66
C ALA A 144 10.94 16.52 22.19
N ASN A 145 11.23 16.57 20.89
CA ASN A 145 12.21 17.46 20.32
C ASN A 145 11.78 18.93 20.37
N ASP A 146 10.51 19.21 20.17
CA ASP A 146 9.95 20.57 20.25
C ASP A 146 9.98 21.08 21.69
N ASP A 147 9.68 20.23 22.68
CA ASP A 147 9.81 20.56 24.11
C ASP A 147 11.26 20.84 24.51
N ASN A 148 12.23 20.06 24.05
CA ASN A 148 13.65 20.30 24.29
C ASN A 148 14.14 21.61 23.68
N ARG A 149 13.65 21.97 22.47
CA ARG A 149 13.92 23.24 21.82
C ARG A 149 13.34 24.43 22.61
N LEU A 150 12.12 24.26 23.13
CA LEU A 150 11.48 25.27 23.96
C LEU A 150 12.24 25.49 25.25
N GLN A 151 12.67 24.43 25.94
CA GLN A 151 13.50 24.50 27.14
C GLN A 151 14.82 25.25 26.87
N ALA A 152 15.53 24.90 25.80
CA ALA A 152 16.77 25.55 25.40
C ALA A 152 16.57 27.06 25.11
N ARG A 153 15.45 27.45 24.51
CA ARG A 153 15.11 28.87 24.29
C ARG A 153 14.81 29.60 25.58
N ILE A 154 14.11 28.98 26.52
CA ILE A 154 13.84 29.56 27.84
C ILE A 154 15.14 29.78 28.62
N GLU A 155 16.06 28.83 28.59
CA GLU A 155 17.38 28.94 29.24
C GLU A 155 18.23 30.05 28.61
N ALA A 156 18.30 30.12 27.28
CA ALA A 156 19.01 31.17 26.56
C ALA A 156 18.45 32.57 26.88
N GLU A 157 17.15 32.72 26.98
CA GLU A 157 16.53 34.01 27.34
C GLU A 157 16.76 34.36 28.81
N ARG A 158 16.78 33.39 29.72
CA ARG A 158 17.16 33.59 31.12
C ARG A 158 18.58 34.12 31.24
N GLU A 159 19.52 33.53 30.48
CA GLU A 159 20.94 34.01 30.45
C GLU A 159 21.04 35.41 29.87
N ARG A 160 20.31 35.73 28.80
CA ARG A 160 20.28 37.10 28.25
C ARG A 160 19.79 38.12 29.26
N VAL A 161 18.65 37.84 29.90
CA VAL A 161 18.11 38.71 30.94
C VAL A 161 19.06 38.87 32.14
N ALA A 162 19.77 37.80 32.52
CA ALA A 162 20.80 37.87 33.58
C ALA A 162 21.99 38.75 33.17
N LYS A 163 22.43 38.68 31.91
CA LYS A 163 23.54 39.51 31.37
C LYS A 163 23.16 40.97 31.20
N GLU A 164 21.93 41.28 30.77
CA GLU A 164 21.45 42.67 30.60
C GLU A 164 21.22 43.39 31.94
N LYS A 165 20.90 42.69 33.00
CA LYS A 165 20.69 43.23 34.35
C LYS A 165 21.98 43.39 35.17
N GLY A 166 23.13 43.26 34.49
CA GLY A 166 24.45 43.33 35.12
C GLY A 166 24.62 44.48 36.13
N LYS A 167 24.92 44.10 37.37
CA LYS A 167 25.42 44.79 38.55
C LYS A 167 24.42 45.10 39.69
N ASN A 168 23.14 44.91 39.55
CA ASN A 168 22.29 44.91 40.75
C ASN A 168 21.14 43.86 40.60
N PRO A 169 21.24 42.71 41.22
CA PRO A 169 20.25 41.63 41.05
C PRO A 169 19.00 41.96 41.90
N LYS A 170 18.10 42.79 41.39
CA LYS A 170 16.72 42.75 41.89
C LYS A 170 16.15 41.43 41.43
N LYS A 171 15.87 40.55 42.40
CA LYS A 171 15.24 39.24 42.16
C LYS A 171 13.97 39.43 41.32
N VAL A 172 14.05 39.16 40.03
CA VAL A 172 12.86 39.11 39.16
C VAL A 172 12.10 37.85 39.46
N LYS A 173 10.92 37.97 40.01
CA LYS A 173 10.03 36.85 40.21
C LYS A 173 9.27 36.59 38.89
N CYS A 174 9.57 35.49 38.20
CA CYS A 174 8.80 35.07 37.06
C CYS A 174 7.74 34.04 37.51
N SER A 175 6.50 34.24 37.12
CA SER A 175 5.41 33.28 37.30
C SER A 175 4.96 32.75 35.94
N THR A 176 4.82 31.45 35.83
CA THR A 176 4.20 30.79 34.68
C THR A 176 2.72 30.60 34.96
N TYR A 177 1.86 30.90 33.99
CA TYR A 177 0.46 30.52 34.05
C TYR A 177 0.00 29.95 32.71
N THR A 178 -0.79 28.89 32.75
CA THR A 178 -1.36 28.26 31.59
C THR A 178 -2.69 28.92 31.26
N LYS A 179 -2.86 29.41 30.04
CA LYS A 179 -4.15 29.89 29.57
C LYS A 179 -5.05 28.68 29.25
N SER A 180 -6.38 28.95 29.23
CA SER A 180 -7.41 27.92 28.94
C SER A 180 -7.28 27.23 27.56
N ASN A 181 -6.42 27.77 26.67
CA ASN A 181 -6.11 27.21 25.37
C ASN A 181 -4.79 26.37 25.34
N GLY A 182 -4.24 26.04 26.51
CA GLY A 182 -3.04 25.21 26.65
C GLY A 182 -1.70 25.92 26.46
N TYR A 183 -1.68 27.23 26.15
CA TYR A 183 -0.42 27.98 26.02
C TYR A 183 0.12 28.44 27.38
N VAL A 184 1.41 28.17 27.60
CA VAL A 184 2.13 28.64 28.78
C VAL A 184 2.67 30.05 28.52
N GLN A 185 2.25 31.01 29.36
CA GLN A 185 2.75 32.37 29.32
C GLN A 185 3.65 32.64 30.54
N VAL A 186 4.85 33.18 30.31
CA VAL A 186 5.76 33.58 31.38
C VAL A 186 5.68 35.06 31.58
N LYS A 187 5.34 35.50 32.80
CA LYS A 187 5.27 36.93 33.17
C LYS A 187 6.29 37.20 34.26
N CYS A 188 7.29 38.04 33.96
CA CYS A 188 8.32 38.46 34.90
C CYS A 188 8.06 39.89 35.40
N LYS A 189 8.20 40.15 36.71
CA LYS A 189 8.10 41.45 37.35
C LYS A 189 9.40 41.77 38.12
#